data_a8706e0cda49806178a1ac681f354906
#
_entry.id   a8706e0cda49806178a1ac681f354906
#
_cell.length_a   1.000
_cell.length_b   1.000
_cell.length_c   1.000
_cell.angle_alpha   90.00
_cell.angle_beta   90.00
_cell.angle_gamma   90.00
#
_symmetry.space_group_name_H-M   'P 1'
#
loop_
_entity.id
_entity.type
_entity.pdbx_description
1 polymer ?
#
loop_
_entity_poly.entity_id
_entity_poly.type
_entity_poly.pdbx_seq_one_letter_code
_entity_poly.pdbx_strand_id
1 'polypeptide(L)'
;MREYLSGMKNQSTQKSKLDRSVAEERADLDAFMSQLPIPEQVVFEDLSLGGRPAKKVLPNDSATDRAVLFFHGGGYRVGSLDGYKSFMAYLALSCGVAVYGLDYRLSPEHTLSLIHI
;
A
#
# COMPACT_ATOMS: atom_id res chain seq x y z
N MET A 1 -2.49 -25.70 -14.56
CA MET A 1 -1.38 -25.26 -13.72
C MET A 1 -0.03 -25.24 -14.44
N ARG A 2 0.30 -26.26 -15.22
CA ARG A 2 1.52 -26.24 -16.06
C ARG A 2 1.54 -25.11 -17.07
N GLU A 3 0.42 -24.88 -17.75
CA GLU A 3 0.31 -23.80 -18.74
C GLU A 3 0.46 -22.43 -18.12
N TYR A 4 -0.10 -22.22 -16.92
CA TYR A 4 0.03 -20.98 -16.18
C TYR A 4 1.49 -20.71 -15.79
N LEU A 5 2.18 -21.71 -15.26
CA LEU A 5 3.59 -21.60 -14.87
C LEU A 5 4.49 -21.37 -16.10
N SER A 6 4.18 -22.03 -17.22
CA SER A 6 4.91 -21.86 -18.47
C SER A 6 4.74 -20.43 -19.02
N GLY A 7 3.53 -19.89 -18.95
CA GLY A 7 3.24 -18.49 -19.33
C GLY A 7 4.00 -17.49 -18.47
N MET A 8 4.04 -17.73 -17.16
CA MET A 8 4.82 -16.88 -16.25
C MET A 8 6.31 -16.92 -16.54
N LYS A 9 6.85 -18.11 -16.82
CA LYS A 9 8.27 -18.26 -17.20
C LYS A 9 8.58 -17.54 -18.51
N ASN A 10 7.71 -17.64 -19.49
CA ASN A 10 7.88 -16.94 -20.76
C ASN A 10 7.84 -15.43 -20.61
N GLN A 11 6.95 -14.92 -19.77
CA GLN A 11 6.91 -13.50 -19.45
C GLN A 11 8.19 -13.03 -18.76
N SER A 12 8.70 -13.82 -17.84
CA SER A 12 9.93 -13.49 -17.13
C SER A 12 11.18 -13.57 -18.02
N THR A 13 11.16 -14.42 -19.06
CA THR A 13 12.28 -14.50 -20.02
C THR A 13 12.21 -13.39 -21.04
N GLN A 14 11.03 -12.89 -21.41
CA GLN A 14 10.89 -11.76 -22.33
C GLN A 14 11.30 -10.43 -21.69
N LYS A 15 11.06 -10.29 -20.39
CA LYS A 15 11.45 -9.10 -19.63
C LYS A 15 11.86 -9.56 -18.24
N SER A 16 13.17 -9.77 -18.05
CA SER A 16 13.66 -10.24 -16.76
C SER A 16 13.28 -9.25 -15.64
N LYS A 17 13.14 -9.74 -14.43
CA LYS A 17 12.86 -8.90 -13.26
C LYS A 17 13.91 -7.80 -13.08
N LEU A 18 15.13 -8.05 -13.54
CA LEU A 18 16.22 -7.07 -13.47
C LEU A 18 16.05 -5.94 -14.48
N ASP A 19 15.33 -6.20 -15.57
CA ASP A 19 15.11 -5.22 -16.64
C ASP A 19 13.90 -4.33 -16.40
N ARG A 20 12.99 -4.73 -15.48
CA ARG A 20 11.88 -3.88 -15.09
C ARG A 20 12.34 -2.81 -14.13
N SER A 21 12.02 -1.57 -14.45
CA SER A 21 12.30 -0.48 -13.52
C SER A 21 11.41 -0.59 -12.27
N VAL A 22 11.93 -0.09 -11.17
CA VAL A 22 11.16 -0.02 -9.92
C VAL A 22 9.91 0.83 -10.11
N ALA A 23 10.02 1.90 -10.90
CA ALA A 23 8.88 2.76 -11.21
C ALA A 23 7.76 2.01 -11.94
N GLU A 24 8.10 1.11 -12.87
CA GLU A 24 7.10 0.29 -13.56
C GLU A 24 6.40 -0.66 -12.60
N GLU A 25 7.15 -1.33 -11.73
CA GLU A 25 6.59 -2.25 -10.75
C GLU A 25 5.64 -1.51 -9.79
N ARG A 26 6.03 -0.33 -9.33
CA ARG A 26 5.21 0.49 -8.45
C ARG A 26 3.92 0.95 -9.13
N ALA A 27 4.03 1.41 -10.38
CA ALA A 27 2.87 1.85 -11.15
C ALA A 27 1.89 0.71 -11.41
N ASP A 28 2.39 -0.50 -11.71
CA ASP A 28 1.56 -1.67 -11.94
C ASP A 28 0.77 -2.06 -10.68
N LEU A 29 1.43 -2.09 -9.53
CA LEU A 29 0.75 -2.42 -8.29
C LEU A 29 -0.28 -1.36 -7.91
N ASP A 30 0.09 -0.10 -7.99
CA ASP A 30 -0.82 1.01 -7.67
C ASP A 30 -2.04 1.02 -8.60
N ALA A 31 -1.85 0.77 -9.88
CA ALA A 31 -2.94 0.67 -10.85
C ALA A 31 -3.88 -0.48 -10.52
N PHE A 32 -3.34 -1.64 -10.14
CA PHE A 32 -4.13 -2.78 -9.73
C PHE A 32 -4.93 -2.50 -8.45
N MET A 33 -4.26 -1.97 -7.44
CA MET A 33 -4.88 -1.70 -6.14
C MET A 33 -5.94 -0.59 -6.22
N SER A 34 -5.74 0.41 -7.09
CA SER A 34 -6.68 1.52 -7.25
C SER A 34 -7.98 1.12 -7.96
N GLN A 35 -8.04 -0.06 -8.55
CA GLN A 35 -9.29 -0.62 -9.11
C GLN A 35 -10.26 -1.09 -8.03
N LEU A 36 -9.78 -1.28 -6.80
CA LEU A 36 -10.62 -1.74 -5.70
C LEU A 36 -11.56 -0.61 -5.26
N PRO A 37 -12.85 -0.93 -4.98
CA PRO A 37 -13.81 0.10 -4.58
C PRO A 37 -13.48 0.64 -3.19
N ILE A 38 -13.79 1.92 -2.99
CA ILE A 38 -13.63 2.60 -1.70
C ILE A 38 -15.02 2.82 -1.10
N PRO A 39 -15.28 2.35 0.12
CA PRO A 39 -16.57 2.60 0.76
C PRO A 39 -16.79 4.08 1.09
N GLU A 40 -18.04 4.52 1.06
CA GLU A 40 -18.40 5.93 1.29
C GLU A 40 -18.43 6.34 2.76
N GLN A 41 -18.42 5.36 3.68
CA GLN A 41 -18.60 5.60 5.11
C GLN A 41 -17.31 5.98 5.83
N VAL A 42 -16.31 6.45 5.10
CA VAL A 42 -15.02 6.85 5.67
C VAL A 42 -14.61 8.21 5.15
N VAL A 43 -13.79 8.90 5.93
CA VAL A 43 -13.15 10.16 5.55
C VAL A 43 -11.65 9.97 5.55
N PHE A 44 -11.00 10.46 4.50
CA PHE A 44 -9.54 10.42 4.37
C PHE A 44 -8.96 11.78 4.72
N GLU A 45 -7.85 11.78 5.44
CA GLU A 45 -7.12 12.98 5.81
C GLU A 45 -5.63 12.75 5.59
N ASP A 46 -4.98 13.67 4.89
CA ASP A 46 -3.52 13.63 4.70
C ASP A 46 -2.84 14.32 5.88
N LEU A 47 -1.77 13.71 6.37
CA LEU A 47 -1.00 14.24 7.49
C LEU A 47 0.46 13.82 7.37
N SER A 48 1.27 14.20 8.35
CA SER A 48 2.66 13.82 8.45
C SER A 48 2.91 13.15 9.80
N LEU A 49 3.58 12.01 9.75
CA LEU A 49 3.99 11.26 10.94
C LEU A 49 5.50 11.03 10.87
N GLY A 50 6.23 11.50 11.87
CA GLY A 50 7.67 11.34 11.89
C GLY A 50 8.38 11.93 10.69
N GLY A 51 7.85 13.01 10.11
CA GLY A 51 8.40 13.64 8.91
C GLY A 51 8.08 12.91 7.61
N ARG A 52 7.26 11.86 7.65
CA ARG A 52 6.85 11.12 6.45
C ARG A 52 5.38 11.38 6.13
N PRO A 53 5.02 11.41 4.83
CA PRO A 53 3.61 11.48 4.46
C PRO A 53 2.82 10.33 5.06
N ALA A 54 1.64 10.63 5.54
CA ALA A 54 0.75 9.64 6.14
C ALA A 54 -0.69 9.93 5.76
N LYS A 55 -1.54 8.96 5.98
CA LYS A 55 -2.96 9.09 5.69
C LYS A 55 -3.77 8.52 6.85
N LYS A 56 -4.73 9.29 7.30
CA LYS A 56 -5.70 8.87 8.30
C LYS A 56 -7.00 8.51 7.61
N VAL A 57 -7.53 7.34 7.94
CA VAL A 57 -8.85 6.91 7.49
C VAL A 57 -9.75 6.83 8.70
N LEU A 58 -10.80 7.62 8.71
CA LEU A 58 -11.71 7.73 9.84
C LEU A 58 -13.11 7.24 9.44
N PRO A 59 -13.62 6.15 10.01
CA PRO A 59 -14.99 5.74 9.79
C PRO A 59 -15.96 6.71 10.49
N ASN A 60 -17.18 6.85 9.95
CA ASN A 60 -18.16 7.80 10.46
C ASN A 60 -18.49 7.59 11.95
N ASP A 61 -18.54 6.34 12.38
CA ASP A 61 -18.78 5.97 13.77
C ASP A 61 -17.53 5.29 14.35
N SER A 62 -16.53 6.08 14.73
CA SER A 62 -15.30 5.50 15.24
C SER A 62 -15.15 5.69 16.74
N ALA A 63 -14.54 4.68 17.39
CA ALA A 63 -14.07 4.82 18.75
C ALA A 63 -12.89 5.81 18.78
N THR A 64 -12.85 6.67 19.81
CA THR A 64 -11.86 7.73 19.91
C THR A 64 -10.68 7.37 20.81
N ASP A 65 -10.76 6.21 21.49
CA ASP A 65 -9.79 5.78 22.49
C ASP A 65 -8.72 4.82 21.93
N ARG A 66 -8.81 4.46 20.65
CA ARG A 66 -7.89 3.52 20.01
C ARG A 66 -7.75 3.80 18.54
N ALA A 67 -6.66 3.29 17.95
CA ALA A 67 -6.38 3.44 16.53
C ALA A 67 -5.53 2.27 16.04
N VAL A 68 -5.50 2.08 14.72
CA VAL A 68 -4.65 1.09 14.06
C VAL A 68 -3.56 1.83 13.30
N LEU A 69 -2.32 1.40 13.44
CA LEU A 69 -1.21 1.86 12.62
C LEU A 69 -0.96 0.81 11.54
N PHE A 70 -1.04 1.23 10.29
CA PHE A 70 -0.99 0.33 9.14
C PHE A 70 0.27 0.61 8.31
N PHE A 71 0.97 -0.45 7.96
CA PHE A 71 2.09 -0.41 7.03
C PHE A 71 1.74 -1.24 5.81
N HIS A 72 1.69 -0.61 4.63
CA HIS A 72 1.30 -1.30 3.41
C HIS A 72 2.30 -2.38 3.01
N GLY A 73 1.81 -3.41 2.32
CA GLY A 73 2.63 -4.47 1.76
C GLY A 73 3.37 -4.04 0.51
N GLY A 74 4.19 -4.94 -0.03
CA GLY A 74 4.93 -4.71 -1.27
C GLY A 74 6.43 -5.04 -1.16
N GLY A 75 6.83 -5.82 -0.15
CA GLY A 75 8.21 -6.28 0.02
C GLY A 75 9.19 -5.14 0.29
N TYR A 76 8.75 -4.06 0.90
CA TYR A 76 9.53 -2.84 1.13
C TYR A 76 10.03 -2.17 -0.16
N ARG A 77 9.54 -2.58 -1.31
CA ARG A 77 9.99 -2.12 -2.62
C ARG A 77 8.91 -1.36 -3.38
N VAL A 78 7.67 -1.82 -3.28
CA VAL A 78 6.53 -1.28 -4.01
C VAL A 78 5.38 -1.01 -3.06
N GLY A 79 4.34 -0.37 -3.58
CA GLY A 79 3.15 -0.02 -2.82
C GLY A 79 3.14 1.44 -2.43
N SER A 80 1.96 1.93 -2.14
CA SER A 80 1.75 3.31 -1.69
C SER A 80 0.46 3.39 -0.88
N LEU A 81 0.31 4.44 -0.09
CA LEU A 81 -0.94 4.67 0.63
C LEU A 81 -2.10 4.90 -0.33
N ASP A 82 -1.87 5.56 -1.46
CA ASP A 82 -2.93 5.78 -2.44
C ASP A 82 -3.44 4.47 -3.03
N GLY A 83 -2.56 3.52 -3.31
CA GLY A 83 -2.95 2.20 -3.76
C GLY A 83 -3.71 1.40 -2.71
N TYR A 84 -3.40 1.59 -1.45
CA TYR A 84 -4.01 0.84 -0.34
C TYR A 84 -5.21 1.54 0.31
N LYS A 85 -5.73 2.62 -0.27
CA LYS A 85 -6.88 3.34 0.27
C LYS A 85 -8.08 2.44 0.56
N SER A 86 -8.44 1.59 -0.40
CA SER A 86 -9.57 0.67 -0.24
C SER A 86 -9.36 -0.28 0.94
N PHE A 87 -8.18 -0.88 1.02
CA PHE A 87 -7.84 -1.81 2.10
C PHE A 87 -7.94 -1.12 3.46
N MET A 88 -7.34 0.08 3.60
CA MET A 88 -7.39 0.83 4.85
C MET A 88 -8.82 1.22 5.23
N ALA A 89 -9.65 1.58 4.24
CA ALA A 89 -11.03 1.95 4.49
C ALA A 89 -11.84 0.77 5.03
N TYR A 90 -11.71 -0.40 4.44
CA TYR A 90 -12.39 -1.60 4.92
C TYR A 90 -11.87 -2.03 6.29
N LEU A 91 -10.56 -1.90 6.53
CA LEU A 91 -9.98 -2.17 7.84
C LEU A 91 -10.55 -1.24 8.92
N ALA A 92 -10.64 0.05 8.61
CA ALA A 92 -11.21 1.04 9.51
C ALA A 92 -12.68 0.73 9.85
N LEU A 93 -13.48 0.41 8.83
CA LEU A 93 -14.88 0.05 9.04
C LEU A 93 -15.05 -1.23 9.86
N SER A 94 -14.23 -2.24 9.57
CA SER A 94 -14.30 -3.52 10.27
C SER A 94 -13.91 -3.40 11.74
N CYS A 95 -12.93 -2.55 12.04
CA CYS A 95 -12.46 -2.35 13.42
C CYS A 95 -13.22 -1.26 14.16
N GLY A 96 -13.92 -0.37 13.44
CA GLY A 96 -14.63 0.75 14.04
C GLY A 96 -13.71 1.80 14.66
N VAL A 97 -12.49 1.95 14.14
CA VAL A 97 -11.48 2.88 14.66
C VAL A 97 -10.75 3.56 13.53
N ALA A 98 -10.07 4.66 13.84
CA ALA A 98 -9.19 5.32 12.86
C ALA A 98 -8.02 4.42 12.48
N VAL A 99 -7.66 4.42 11.19
CA VAL A 99 -6.48 3.74 10.68
C VAL A 99 -5.51 4.80 10.19
N TYR A 100 -4.26 4.74 10.66
CA TYR A 100 -3.20 5.62 10.25
C TYR A 100 -2.23 4.81 9.40
N GLY A 101 -2.09 5.18 8.12
CA GLY A 101 -1.12 4.58 7.22
C GLY A 101 0.08 5.48 7.06
N LEU A 102 1.28 4.90 7.05
CA LEU A 102 2.53 5.62 6.85
C LEU A 102 3.07 5.30 5.47
N ASP A 103 3.46 6.34 4.73
CA ASP A 103 4.15 6.19 3.46
C ASP A 103 5.65 6.09 3.72
N TYR A 104 6.08 4.92 4.18
CA TYR A 104 7.47 4.69 4.55
C TYR A 104 8.39 4.66 3.34
N ARG A 105 9.69 4.88 3.57
CA ARG A 105 10.70 4.88 2.52
C ARG A 105 10.88 3.47 1.96
N LEU A 106 11.00 3.37 0.64
CA LEU A 106 11.07 2.10 -0.04
C LEU A 106 12.49 1.79 -0.53
N SER A 107 12.80 0.49 -0.58
CA SER A 107 13.97 -0.03 -1.27
C SER A 107 13.72 0.02 -2.80
N PRO A 108 14.75 0.15 -3.67
CA PRO A 108 16.17 0.22 -3.36
C PRO A 108 16.71 1.60 -3.00
N GLU A 109 15.92 2.67 -3.07
CA GLU A 109 16.40 4.03 -2.75
C GLU A 109 16.85 4.13 -1.30
N HIS A 110 16.19 3.37 -0.42
CA HIS A 110 16.50 3.33 1.00
C HIS A 110 16.64 1.89 1.46
N THR A 111 17.62 1.62 2.32
CA THR A 111 17.77 0.29 2.93
C THR A 111 16.74 0.13 4.06
N LEU A 112 16.51 -1.11 4.49
CA LEU A 112 15.56 -1.40 5.57
C LEU A 112 15.88 -0.60 6.84
N SER A 113 17.16 -0.42 7.15
CA SER A 113 17.58 0.36 8.33
C SER A 113 17.19 1.83 8.24
N LEU A 114 17.02 2.39 7.03
CA LEU A 114 16.67 3.79 6.81
C LEU A 114 15.16 4.04 6.74
N ILE A 115 14.34 3.01 6.67
CA ILE A 115 12.88 3.18 6.65
C ILE A 115 12.28 3.21 8.06
N HIS A 116 13.04 2.97 9.09
CA HIS A 116 12.61 3.18 10.46
C HIS A 116 12.40 4.66 10.72
N ILE A 117 11.37 4.95 11.47
CA ILE A 117 11.01 6.32 11.84
C ILE A 117 11.62 6.66 13.19
#